data_b0a946159a603893e8899b4108af627c
#
_entry.id   b0a946159a603893e8899b4108af627c
#
_cell.length_a   1.000
_cell.length_b   1.000
_cell.length_c   1.000
_cell.angle_alpha   90.00
_cell.angle_beta   90.00
_cell.angle_gamma   90.00
#
_symmetry.space_group_name_H-M   'P 1'
#
loop_
_entity.id
_entity.type
_entity.pdbx_description
1 polymer ?
#
loop_
_entity_poly.entity_id
_entity_poly.type
_entity_poly.pdbx_seq_one_letter_code
_entity_poly.pdbx_strand_id
1 'polypeptide(L)'
;MSSETRGLTALAVTAILAAAAALSGRAAAPRFYADDPIQADDDRALDASGARRIEGTNVFDFAEHTFFKPGDRRAVPAVNVNTLGEVPDSSWFTGRLGRREMSVEELVRGPNELEALDVDGWPIVEGKSSGITPGYRIADPSGRLYQIKFDPPGNPEMGSGAEVIGAAMYHALGYNVVQGYIVEIDPERIVISPEATTVDMGGRRTRMLRKHVDRVLARAARRRNGKYRAIASRYADGAPLGYFKYYGTRPDDPNDIHPHEHRRELRGNRVFAAWLNHDDSRGLNTLDMLQGPEGRKFVRHYMFDFGSVLGSGSTRPQVPRAGHEYILEWKPALLTLATLGAYVRPWITVDYPDVAPSVGRLEAEFFDPAAWKPEYPNPAFDNMQPADAFWAARLVARFSDAAIRAIVAKARYGEPNAAAYIAEVLITRRDKVLRTWLTAVNPIVDPVLGADGVLTFRNAAVDAGIASPPAAYALEWKVFDNTSNTRSEPADERQVEEPRAAAPAQVLRGREFVSVTIRTGHAEYPRWGEPVTVHFRRTEAGWQTVGIDR
;
A
#
# COMPACT_ATOMS: atom_id res chain seq x y z
N MET A 1 -26.49 66.05 2.53
CA MET A 1 -26.63 64.56 2.66
C MET A 1 -28.10 64.26 2.92
N SER A 2 -28.82 63.80 1.90
CA SER A 2 -30.26 63.61 1.89
C SER A 2 -30.69 62.41 2.77
N SER A 3 -31.93 62.44 3.25
CA SER A 3 -32.54 61.41 4.10
C SER A 3 -32.52 60.00 3.47
N GLU A 4 -32.42 59.92 2.15
CA GLU A 4 -32.32 58.65 1.40
C GLU A 4 -30.98 57.92 1.60
N THR A 5 -29.84 58.63 1.77
CA THR A 5 -28.54 58.03 2.01
C THR A 5 -28.45 57.39 3.40
N ARG A 6 -29.19 57.89 4.38
CA ARG A 6 -29.25 57.32 5.74
C ARG A 6 -30.11 56.06 5.81
N GLY A 7 -31.17 55.97 4.99
CA GLY A 7 -32.02 54.79 4.87
C GLY A 7 -31.31 53.58 4.25
N LEU A 8 -30.55 53.81 3.19
CA LEU A 8 -29.75 52.75 2.50
C LEU A 8 -28.61 52.20 3.37
N THR A 9 -27.95 53.08 4.15
CA THR A 9 -26.87 52.63 5.05
C THR A 9 -27.42 51.83 6.22
N ALA A 10 -28.59 52.19 6.78
CA ALA A 10 -29.23 51.42 7.85
C ALA A 10 -29.72 50.05 7.36
N LEU A 11 -30.29 49.96 6.15
CA LEU A 11 -30.71 48.68 5.56
C LEU A 11 -29.53 47.77 5.24
N ALA A 12 -28.40 48.31 4.76
CA ALA A 12 -27.19 47.55 4.49
C ALA A 12 -26.56 46.99 5.79
N VAL A 13 -26.50 47.78 6.86
CA VAL A 13 -25.99 47.36 8.16
C VAL A 13 -26.90 46.28 8.80
N THR A 14 -28.24 46.44 8.66
CA THR A 14 -29.19 45.45 9.17
C THR A 14 -29.11 44.14 8.37
N ALA A 15 -28.90 44.18 7.07
CA ALA A 15 -28.70 42.99 6.23
C ALA A 15 -27.38 42.30 6.53
N ILE A 16 -26.29 43.02 6.79
CA ILE A 16 -25.00 42.45 7.20
C ILE A 16 -25.08 41.81 8.60
N LEU A 17 -25.78 42.47 9.53
CA LEU A 17 -26.01 41.89 10.89
C LEU A 17 -26.95 40.70 10.84
N ALA A 18 -27.95 40.65 9.99
CA ALA A 18 -28.81 39.50 9.79
C ALA A 18 -28.08 38.34 9.10
N ALA A 19 -27.20 38.63 8.13
CA ALA A 19 -26.32 37.64 7.51
C ALA A 19 -25.25 37.09 8.47
N ALA A 20 -24.69 37.93 9.33
CA ALA A 20 -23.76 37.52 10.39
C ALA A 20 -24.48 36.68 11.47
N ALA A 21 -25.74 37.03 11.84
CA ALA A 21 -26.55 36.23 12.75
C ALA A 21 -27.01 34.88 12.14
N ALA A 22 -27.25 34.83 10.83
CA ALA A 22 -27.56 33.58 10.12
C ALA A 22 -26.33 32.65 9.97
N LEU A 23 -25.12 33.23 9.92
CA LEU A 23 -23.85 32.47 9.93
C LEU A 23 -23.45 31.96 11.32
N SER A 24 -23.89 32.64 12.40
CA SER A 24 -23.64 32.22 13.79
C SER A 24 -24.62 31.18 14.33
N GLY A 25 -25.65 30.81 13.57
CA GLY A 25 -26.69 29.84 13.97
C GLY A 25 -26.51 28.42 13.42
N ARG A 26 -25.43 28.11 12.70
CA ARG A 26 -25.11 26.72 12.41
C ARG A 26 -24.50 26.10 13.66
N ALA A 27 -25.28 25.26 14.35
CA ALA A 27 -24.71 24.42 15.41
C ALA A 27 -23.43 23.76 14.84
N ALA A 28 -22.32 23.88 15.57
CA ALA A 28 -21.09 23.23 15.16
C ALA A 28 -21.39 21.73 14.97
N ALA A 29 -20.98 21.15 13.85
CA ALA A 29 -21.15 19.73 13.63
C ALA A 29 -20.37 18.97 14.72
N PRO A 30 -20.93 17.90 15.30
CA PRO A 30 -20.23 17.11 16.30
C PRO A 30 -18.95 16.52 15.67
N ARG A 31 -17.92 16.34 16.49
CA ARG A 31 -16.67 15.76 16.03
C ARG A 31 -16.81 14.27 15.70
N PHE A 32 -17.53 13.53 16.54
CA PHE A 32 -17.77 12.10 16.38
C PHE A 32 -19.26 11.84 16.18
N TYR A 33 -19.57 11.03 15.18
CA TYR A 33 -20.91 10.57 14.86
C TYR A 33 -21.19 9.20 15.49
N ALA A 34 -22.45 8.75 15.43
CA ALA A 34 -22.87 7.51 16.06
C ALA A 34 -22.18 6.25 15.48
N ASP A 35 -21.82 6.28 14.21
CA ASP A 35 -21.17 5.23 13.46
C ASP A 35 -19.63 5.28 13.50
N ASP A 36 -19.04 6.32 14.13
CA ASP A 36 -17.59 6.38 14.29
C ASP A 36 -17.06 5.32 15.29
N PRO A 37 -15.90 4.71 14.95
CA PRO A 37 -15.08 4.90 13.74
C PRO A 37 -15.63 4.13 12.55
N ILE A 38 -15.76 4.80 11.39
CA ILE A 38 -16.22 4.18 10.14
C ILE A 38 -15.27 3.06 9.72
N GLN A 39 -15.80 1.88 9.46
CA GLN A 39 -15.02 0.69 9.09
C GLN A 39 -14.99 0.42 7.58
N ALA A 40 -15.96 0.94 6.84
CA ALA A 40 -16.06 0.82 5.40
C ALA A 40 -16.44 2.17 4.78
N ASP A 41 -15.79 2.52 3.67
CA ASP A 41 -16.11 3.68 2.85
C ASP A 41 -17.30 3.35 1.92
N ASP A 42 -18.05 4.37 1.55
CA ASP A 42 -19.17 4.27 0.59
C ASP A 42 -18.76 4.56 -0.87
N ASP A 43 -17.48 4.44 -1.19
CA ASP A 43 -16.87 4.67 -2.49
C ASP A 43 -17.36 3.76 -3.64
N ARG A 44 -18.51 3.12 -3.47
CA ARG A 44 -19.24 2.29 -4.44
C ARG A 44 -20.72 2.68 -4.56
N ALA A 45 -21.09 3.81 -3.98
CA ALA A 45 -22.48 4.23 -3.91
C ALA A 45 -23.01 4.78 -5.25
N LEU A 46 -22.15 5.42 -6.03
CA LEU A 46 -22.50 6.05 -7.30
C LEU A 46 -22.10 5.18 -8.49
N ASP A 47 -22.90 5.22 -9.57
CA ASP A 47 -22.63 4.46 -10.79
C ASP A 47 -21.49 5.06 -11.61
N ALA A 48 -20.41 4.30 -11.79
CA ALA A 48 -19.22 4.65 -12.57
C ALA A 48 -19.22 4.04 -13.99
N SER A 49 -20.36 3.65 -14.55
CA SER A 49 -20.47 3.06 -15.91
C SER A 49 -19.88 3.96 -17.01
N GLY A 50 -19.75 5.27 -16.74
CA GLY A 50 -19.13 6.23 -17.64
C GLY A 50 -17.59 6.18 -17.68
N ALA A 51 -16.96 5.45 -16.79
CA ALA A 51 -15.49 5.38 -16.70
C ALA A 51 -14.88 4.75 -17.95
N ARG A 52 -13.83 5.37 -18.47
CA ARG A 52 -13.17 4.99 -19.73
C ARG A 52 -11.75 4.50 -19.49
N ARG A 53 -11.26 3.69 -20.42
CA ARG A 53 -9.89 3.19 -20.35
C ARG A 53 -8.87 4.31 -20.46
N ILE A 54 -7.91 4.33 -19.52
CA ILE A 54 -6.73 5.19 -19.53
C ILE A 54 -5.57 4.40 -20.14
N GLU A 55 -4.88 5.00 -21.10
CA GLU A 55 -3.69 4.44 -21.72
C GLU A 55 -2.49 5.35 -21.45
N GLY A 56 -1.32 4.75 -21.24
CA GLY A 56 -0.09 5.46 -20.99
C GLY A 56 1.12 4.75 -21.58
N THR A 57 2.23 5.46 -21.67
CA THR A 57 3.52 4.90 -22.09
C THR A 57 4.58 5.18 -21.05
N ASN A 58 5.54 4.26 -20.91
CA ASN A 58 6.65 4.41 -19.95
C ASN A 58 7.43 5.72 -20.14
N VAL A 59 7.62 6.15 -21.39
CA VAL A 59 8.37 7.38 -21.70
C VAL A 59 7.61 8.61 -21.21
N PHE A 60 6.30 8.65 -21.42
CA PHE A 60 5.49 9.79 -20.98
C PHE A 60 5.39 9.83 -19.45
N ASP A 61 5.12 8.69 -18.81
CA ASP A 61 5.02 8.56 -17.35
C ASP A 61 6.33 8.98 -16.66
N PHE A 62 7.48 8.48 -17.18
CA PHE A 62 8.80 8.89 -16.70
C PHE A 62 9.02 10.41 -16.83
N ALA A 63 8.70 10.99 -17.99
CA ALA A 63 8.89 12.42 -18.24
C ALA A 63 7.99 13.27 -17.35
N GLU A 64 6.72 12.89 -17.20
CA GLU A 64 5.74 13.59 -16.36
C GLU A 64 6.23 13.67 -14.91
N HIS A 65 6.64 12.54 -14.32
CA HIS A 65 7.05 12.47 -12.93
C HIS A 65 8.44 13.10 -12.67
N THR A 66 9.36 12.95 -13.61
CA THR A 66 10.74 13.45 -13.45
C THR A 66 10.83 14.96 -13.62
N PHE A 67 10.14 15.53 -14.62
CA PHE A 67 10.29 16.93 -15.00
C PHE A 67 9.16 17.83 -14.49
N PHE A 68 7.92 17.34 -14.43
CA PHE A 68 6.76 18.16 -14.08
C PHE A 68 6.28 17.96 -12.65
N LYS A 69 6.64 16.84 -11.99
CA LYS A 69 6.31 16.53 -10.59
C LYS A 69 4.82 16.79 -10.30
N PRO A 70 3.92 16.02 -10.89
CA PRO A 70 2.48 16.21 -10.80
C PRO A 70 1.97 16.00 -9.37
N GLY A 71 0.71 16.40 -9.12
CA GLY A 71 0.01 16.23 -7.85
C GLY A 71 0.17 17.39 -6.88
N ASP A 72 -0.63 17.37 -5.81
CA ASP A 72 -0.56 18.32 -4.71
C ASP A 72 0.61 17.95 -3.78
N ARG A 73 1.49 18.92 -3.52
CA ARG A 73 2.72 18.75 -2.74
C ARG A 73 2.63 19.36 -1.35
N ARG A 74 1.45 19.78 -0.93
CA ARG A 74 1.23 20.31 0.42
C ARG A 74 1.35 19.18 1.45
N ALA A 75 2.04 19.46 2.55
CA ALA A 75 2.15 18.54 3.67
C ALA A 75 0.84 18.53 4.48
N VAL A 76 -0.16 17.80 3.99
CA VAL A 76 -1.45 17.63 4.67
C VAL A 76 -1.58 16.19 5.19
N PRO A 77 -2.32 15.96 6.30
CA PRO A 77 -2.65 14.59 6.75
C PRO A 77 -3.35 13.78 5.66
N ALA A 78 -3.31 12.46 5.76
CA ALA A 78 -4.10 11.60 4.88
C ALA A 78 -5.61 11.90 5.05
N VAL A 79 -6.35 11.92 3.93
CA VAL A 79 -7.74 12.39 3.91
C VAL A 79 -8.78 11.27 3.88
N ASN A 80 -8.36 10.03 3.63
CA ASN A 80 -9.22 8.85 3.51
C ASN A 80 -9.11 7.91 4.72
N VAL A 81 -8.95 8.48 5.91
CA VAL A 81 -8.80 7.72 7.15
C VAL A 81 -9.99 7.97 8.08
N ASN A 82 -10.34 6.96 8.87
CA ASN A 82 -11.34 7.12 9.91
C ASN A 82 -10.78 7.88 11.13
N THR A 83 -11.62 8.10 12.13
CA THR A 83 -11.27 8.84 13.34
C THR A 83 -10.18 8.18 14.21
N LEU A 84 -9.85 6.90 13.99
CA LEU A 84 -8.72 6.22 14.61
C LEU A 84 -7.42 6.37 13.80
N GLY A 85 -7.49 7.00 12.64
CA GLY A 85 -6.37 7.06 11.70
C GLY A 85 -6.15 5.73 10.95
N GLU A 86 -7.16 4.88 10.85
CA GLU A 86 -7.10 3.64 10.05
C GLU A 86 -7.76 3.84 8.68
N VAL A 87 -7.32 3.05 7.69
CA VAL A 87 -7.93 3.05 6.36
C VAL A 87 -9.18 2.17 6.38
N PRO A 88 -10.38 2.72 6.08
CA PRO A 88 -11.60 1.92 5.94
C PRO A 88 -11.52 0.97 4.75
N ASP A 89 -12.34 -0.09 4.76
CA ASP A 89 -12.53 -0.96 3.59
C ASP A 89 -13.19 -0.16 2.46
N SER A 90 -12.65 -0.33 1.24
CA SER A 90 -13.04 0.47 0.08
C SER A 90 -12.84 -0.30 -1.23
N SER A 91 -13.01 0.36 -2.36
CA SER A 91 -12.59 -0.17 -3.67
C SER A 91 -11.07 -0.27 -3.81
N TRP A 92 -10.31 0.46 -2.96
CA TRP A 92 -8.85 0.52 -2.94
C TRP A 92 -8.21 -0.50 -2.01
N PHE A 93 -8.81 -0.72 -0.85
CA PHE A 93 -8.17 -1.37 0.27
C PHE A 93 -9.16 -2.23 1.07
N THR A 94 -8.66 -3.31 1.67
CA THR A 94 -9.38 -4.14 2.63
C THR A 94 -8.48 -4.44 3.82
N GLY A 95 -8.87 -4.01 5.00
CA GLY A 95 -8.08 -4.18 6.23
C GLY A 95 -7.98 -5.63 6.68
N ARG A 96 -7.12 -6.44 6.04
CA ARG A 96 -6.92 -7.86 6.39
C ARG A 96 -6.04 -8.00 7.61
N LEU A 97 -4.73 -8.01 7.43
CA LEU A 97 -3.75 -8.21 8.51
C LEU A 97 -3.79 -7.07 9.55
N GLY A 98 -4.22 -5.87 9.17
CA GLY A 98 -4.37 -4.73 10.08
C GLY A 98 -5.49 -4.88 11.10
N ARG A 99 -6.56 -5.63 10.77
CA ARG A 99 -7.76 -5.78 11.63
C ARG A 99 -7.86 -7.10 12.36
N ARG A 100 -7.23 -8.14 11.85
CA ARG A 100 -7.24 -9.47 12.46
C ARG A 100 -5.90 -10.16 12.30
N GLU A 101 -5.67 -11.17 13.10
CA GLU A 101 -4.59 -12.10 12.84
C GLU A 101 -4.94 -12.96 11.62
N MET A 102 -3.94 -13.21 10.78
CA MET A 102 -4.03 -14.14 9.67
C MET A 102 -3.14 -15.34 9.97
N SER A 103 -3.63 -16.55 9.71
CA SER A 103 -2.80 -17.75 9.86
C SER A 103 -1.68 -17.77 8.80
N VAL A 104 -0.64 -18.56 9.02
CA VAL A 104 0.45 -18.71 8.04
C VAL A 104 -0.09 -19.24 6.71
N GLU A 105 -1.05 -20.18 6.76
CA GLU A 105 -1.69 -20.75 5.58
C GLU A 105 -2.47 -19.69 4.80
N GLU A 106 -3.20 -18.79 5.48
CA GLU A 106 -3.89 -17.66 4.84
C GLU A 106 -2.90 -16.71 4.17
N LEU A 107 -1.78 -16.39 4.85
CA LEU A 107 -0.73 -15.53 4.30
C LEU A 107 -0.08 -16.16 3.07
N VAL A 108 0.23 -17.45 3.11
CA VAL A 108 0.80 -18.20 1.97
C VAL A 108 -0.20 -18.29 0.82
N ARG A 109 -1.47 -18.60 1.10
CA ARG A 109 -2.52 -18.63 0.08
C ARG A 109 -2.61 -17.30 -0.65
N GLY A 110 -2.58 -16.17 0.07
CA GLY A 110 -2.69 -14.83 -0.48
C GLY A 110 -4.02 -14.64 -1.22
N PRO A 111 -4.03 -14.07 -2.45
CA PRO A 111 -5.25 -13.84 -3.22
C PRO A 111 -5.84 -15.11 -3.84
N ASN A 112 -5.14 -16.24 -3.80
CA ASN A 112 -5.50 -17.43 -4.56
C ASN A 112 -6.73 -18.13 -3.98
N GLU A 113 -7.66 -18.51 -4.84
CA GLU A 113 -8.82 -19.34 -4.48
C GLU A 113 -8.46 -20.83 -4.39
N LEU A 114 -7.53 -21.27 -5.26
CA LEU A 114 -7.06 -22.66 -5.32
C LEU A 114 -5.66 -22.77 -4.71
N GLU A 115 -5.33 -23.92 -4.19
CA GLU A 115 -3.99 -24.23 -3.70
C GLU A 115 -2.99 -24.40 -4.86
N ALA A 116 -3.41 -25.10 -5.91
CA ALA A 116 -2.65 -25.33 -7.13
C ALA A 116 -3.55 -25.17 -8.36
N LEU A 117 -2.93 -24.90 -9.50
CA LEU A 117 -3.61 -24.78 -10.79
C LEU A 117 -2.96 -25.74 -11.78
N ASP A 118 -3.77 -26.61 -12.38
CA ASP A 118 -3.36 -27.41 -13.54
C ASP A 118 -3.90 -26.75 -14.81
N VAL A 119 -3.00 -26.37 -15.71
CA VAL A 119 -3.31 -25.68 -16.96
C VAL A 119 -3.11 -26.58 -18.20
N ASP A 120 -2.86 -27.85 -18.00
CA ASP A 120 -2.64 -28.80 -19.09
C ASP A 120 -3.89 -28.90 -19.98
N GLY A 121 -3.66 -28.75 -21.29
CA GLY A 121 -4.73 -28.79 -22.28
C GLY A 121 -5.58 -27.52 -22.40
N TRP A 122 -5.34 -26.49 -21.60
CA TRP A 122 -6.04 -25.21 -21.75
C TRP A 122 -5.57 -24.48 -23.01
N PRO A 123 -6.52 -24.06 -23.89
CA PRO A 123 -6.14 -23.46 -25.17
C PRO A 123 -5.49 -22.09 -25.01
N ILE A 124 -4.44 -21.85 -25.77
CA ILE A 124 -3.92 -20.50 -26.01
C ILE A 124 -4.94 -19.76 -26.87
N VAL A 125 -5.39 -18.60 -26.40
CA VAL A 125 -6.37 -17.74 -27.07
C VAL A 125 -5.74 -16.49 -27.69
N GLU A 126 -4.60 -16.02 -27.14
CA GLU A 126 -3.93 -14.82 -27.65
C GLU A 126 -2.44 -14.82 -27.31
N GLY A 127 -1.62 -14.31 -28.22
CA GLY A 127 -0.23 -13.98 -27.96
C GLY A 127 -0.10 -12.72 -27.09
N LYS A 128 0.93 -12.67 -26.24
CA LYS A 128 1.19 -11.48 -25.41
C LYS A 128 1.63 -10.32 -26.30
N SER A 129 0.95 -9.18 -26.19
CA SER A 129 1.17 -7.99 -27.03
C SER A 129 2.01 -6.89 -26.33
N SER A 130 2.22 -6.97 -25.01
CA SER A 130 2.93 -5.94 -24.22
C SER A 130 3.83 -6.55 -23.16
N GLY A 131 4.80 -5.77 -22.66
CA GLY A 131 5.79 -6.17 -21.66
C GLY A 131 6.91 -7.07 -22.21
N ILE A 132 8.02 -7.14 -21.44
CA ILE A 132 9.29 -7.76 -21.89
C ILE A 132 9.35 -9.28 -21.68
N THR A 133 8.60 -9.82 -20.72
CA THR A 133 8.60 -11.26 -20.41
C THR A 133 7.92 -12.06 -21.51
N PRO A 134 8.49 -13.21 -21.95
CA PRO A 134 7.81 -14.09 -22.91
C PRO A 134 6.54 -14.68 -22.30
N GLY A 135 5.51 -14.84 -23.13
CA GLY A 135 4.23 -15.37 -22.63
C GLY A 135 3.10 -15.36 -23.64
N TYR A 136 1.95 -15.83 -23.22
CA TYR A 136 0.71 -15.86 -23.99
C TYR A 136 -0.49 -15.93 -23.04
N ARG A 137 -1.69 -15.78 -23.58
CA ARG A 137 -2.96 -15.87 -22.83
C ARG A 137 -3.63 -17.21 -23.08
N ILE A 138 -4.08 -17.85 -22.02
CA ILE A 138 -4.88 -19.08 -22.06
C ILE A 138 -6.27 -18.86 -21.49
N ALA A 139 -7.21 -19.74 -21.81
CA ALA A 139 -8.55 -19.77 -21.22
C ALA A 139 -8.77 -21.12 -20.52
N ASP A 140 -9.40 -21.08 -19.33
CA ASP A 140 -9.84 -22.31 -18.65
C ASP A 140 -11.14 -22.85 -19.29
N PRO A 141 -11.61 -24.06 -18.89
CA PRO A 141 -12.84 -24.64 -19.43
C PRO A 141 -14.11 -23.79 -19.21
N SER A 142 -14.08 -22.86 -18.25
CA SER A 142 -15.18 -21.92 -18.00
C SER A 142 -15.04 -20.59 -18.77
N GLY A 143 -13.97 -20.43 -19.56
CA GLY A 143 -13.69 -19.23 -20.34
C GLY A 143 -12.94 -18.14 -19.55
N ARG A 144 -12.53 -18.39 -18.30
CA ARG A 144 -11.72 -17.42 -17.53
C ARG A 144 -10.32 -17.34 -18.12
N LEU A 145 -9.81 -16.12 -18.21
CA LEU A 145 -8.52 -15.85 -18.84
C LEU A 145 -7.37 -15.84 -17.83
N TYR A 146 -6.23 -16.36 -18.29
CA TYR A 146 -4.98 -16.33 -17.53
C TYR A 146 -3.84 -15.85 -18.43
N GLN A 147 -3.01 -14.95 -17.87
CA GLN A 147 -1.76 -14.54 -18.50
C GLN A 147 -0.64 -15.50 -18.06
N ILE A 148 -0.05 -16.20 -19.00
CA ILE A 148 1.17 -16.99 -18.79
C ILE A 148 2.37 -16.09 -19.03
N LYS A 149 3.30 -16.04 -18.07
CA LYS A 149 4.61 -15.39 -18.18
C LYS A 149 5.70 -16.42 -17.83
N PHE A 150 6.74 -16.51 -18.65
CA PHE A 150 7.87 -17.42 -18.42
C PHE A 150 9.08 -16.67 -17.90
N ASP A 151 9.86 -17.32 -17.03
CA ASP A 151 11.18 -16.85 -16.66
C ASP A 151 12.18 -17.05 -17.82
N PRO A 152 13.17 -16.17 -17.98
CA PRO A 152 14.19 -16.29 -19.03
C PRO A 152 15.24 -17.35 -18.68
N PRO A 153 15.96 -17.92 -19.69
CA PRO A 153 16.97 -18.96 -19.47
C PRO A 153 18.08 -18.56 -18.50
N GLY A 154 18.50 -17.28 -18.51
CA GLY A 154 19.59 -16.78 -17.66
C GLY A 154 19.19 -16.60 -16.19
N ASN A 155 17.90 -16.40 -15.91
CA ASN A 155 17.37 -16.18 -14.57
C ASN A 155 16.07 -16.97 -14.34
N PRO A 156 16.16 -18.32 -14.34
CA PRO A 156 15.00 -19.17 -14.08
C PRO A 156 14.43 -18.92 -12.70
N GLU A 157 13.11 -18.98 -12.57
CA GLU A 157 12.37 -18.88 -11.30
C GLU A 157 12.39 -17.49 -10.62
N MET A 158 13.20 -16.54 -11.11
CA MET A 158 13.37 -15.22 -10.50
C MET A 158 12.08 -14.38 -10.57
N GLY A 159 11.58 -14.10 -11.77
CA GLY A 159 10.39 -13.27 -11.97
C GLY A 159 9.11 -13.96 -11.49
N SER A 160 8.93 -15.25 -11.77
CA SER A 160 7.77 -16.01 -11.29
C SER A 160 7.75 -16.17 -9.77
N GLY A 161 8.92 -16.30 -9.13
CA GLY A 161 9.06 -16.33 -7.68
C GLY A 161 8.71 -14.98 -7.05
N ALA A 162 9.26 -13.90 -7.61
CA ALA A 162 8.96 -12.53 -7.16
C ALA A 162 7.44 -12.23 -7.25
N GLU A 163 6.78 -12.60 -8.34
CA GLU A 163 5.36 -12.37 -8.57
C GLU A 163 4.49 -13.02 -7.47
N VAL A 164 4.69 -14.31 -7.14
CA VAL A 164 3.85 -14.99 -6.14
C VAL A 164 4.12 -14.53 -4.71
N ILE A 165 5.37 -14.18 -4.39
CA ILE A 165 5.73 -13.64 -3.08
C ILE A 165 5.13 -12.23 -2.92
N GLY A 166 5.36 -11.34 -3.89
CA GLY A 166 4.83 -9.98 -3.89
C GLY A 166 3.31 -9.96 -3.80
N ALA A 167 2.61 -10.75 -4.63
CA ALA A 167 1.16 -10.84 -4.61
C ALA A 167 0.61 -11.32 -3.24
N ALA A 168 1.23 -12.32 -2.60
CA ALA A 168 0.82 -12.80 -1.29
C ALA A 168 1.01 -11.72 -0.20
N MET A 169 2.16 -11.04 -0.20
CA MET A 169 2.45 -9.98 0.75
C MET A 169 1.52 -8.77 0.57
N TYR A 170 1.35 -8.26 -0.65
CA TYR A 170 0.46 -7.13 -0.91
C TYR A 170 -1.01 -7.45 -0.61
N HIS A 171 -1.45 -8.69 -0.87
CA HIS A 171 -2.78 -9.13 -0.44
C HIS A 171 -2.95 -9.06 1.08
N ALA A 172 -2.00 -9.60 1.84
CA ALA A 172 -2.04 -9.57 3.31
C ALA A 172 -2.02 -8.13 3.84
N LEU A 173 -1.23 -7.24 3.22
CA LEU A 173 -1.13 -5.81 3.55
C LEU A 173 -2.42 -5.03 3.27
N GLY A 174 -3.38 -5.60 2.53
CA GLY A 174 -4.71 -5.03 2.34
C GLY A 174 -5.06 -4.63 0.91
N TYR A 175 -4.12 -4.65 -0.03
CA TYR A 175 -4.39 -4.27 -1.42
C TYR A 175 -5.18 -5.32 -2.18
N ASN A 176 -5.94 -4.89 -3.20
CA ASN A 176 -6.48 -5.81 -4.17
C ASN A 176 -5.35 -6.23 -5.12
N VAL A 177 -5.20 -7.51 -5.33
CA VAL A 177 -4.20 -8.11 -6.22
C VAL A 177 -4.81 -9.27 -6.98
N VAL A 178 -4.26 -9.60 -8.15
CA VAL A 178 -4.74 -10.72 -8.95
C VAL A 178 -4.19 -12.05 -8.42
N GLN A 179 -4.90 -13.13 -8.67
CA GLN A 179 -4.45 -14.48 -8.33
C GLN A 179 -3.27 -14.88 -9.22
N GLY A 180 -2.26 -15.50 -8.64
CA GLY A 180 -1.06 -15.96 -9.34
C GLY A 180 -0.64 -17.36 -8.90
N TYR A 181 -0.43 -18.25 -9.87
CA TYR A 181 -0.10 -19.66 -9.66
C TYR A 181 1.17 -20.02 -10.39
N ILE A 182 2.12 -20.65 -9.70
CA ILE A 182 3.23 -21.30 -10.38
C ILE A 182 2.73 -22.59 -11.02
N VAL A 183 2.91 -22.68 -12.33
CA VAL A 183 2.48 -23.81 -13.16
C VAL A 183 3.66 -24.41 -13.94
N GLU A 184 3.52 -25.66 -14.35
CA GLU A 184 4.42 -26.30 -15.30
C GLU A 184 3.71 -26.46 -16.66
N ILE A 185 4.36 -26.02 -17.73
CA ILE A 185 3.84 -26.15 -19.09
C ILE A 185 4.62 -27.24 -19.82
N ASP A 186 3.89 -28.28 -20.24
CA ASP A 186 4.41 -29.33 -21.11
C ASP A 186 4.29 -28.87 -22.57
N PRO A 187 5.42 -28.69 -23.30
CA PRO A 187 5.38 -28.18 -24.67
C PRO A 187 4.65 -29.09 -25.65
N GLU A 188 4.53 -30.39 -25.34
CA GLU A 188 3.81 -31.37 -26.19
C GLU A 188 2.30 -31.32 -25.98
N ARG A 189 1.83 -30.81 -24.84
CA ARG A 189 0.42 -30.70 -24.48
C ARG A 189 -0.19 -29.32 -24.74
N ILE A 190 0.58 -28.40 -25.35
CA ILE A 190 0.08 -27.06 -25.69
C ILE A 190 -0.97 -27.14 -26.78
N VAL A 191 -2.16 -26.63 -26.48
CA VAL A 191 -3.27 -26.46 -27.41
C VAL A 191 -3.34 -25.00 -27.83
N ILE A 192 -3.55 -24.75 -29.15
CA ILE A 192 -3.77 -23.40 -29.69
C ILE A 192 -5.20 -23.37 -30.20
N SER A 193 -6.01 -22.43 -29.71
CA SER A 193 -7.37 -22.23 -30.23
C SER A 193 -7.33 -21.90 -31.71
N PRO A 194 -8.24 -22.46 -32.55
CA PRO A 194 -8.35 -22.09 -33.95
C PRO A 194 -8.51 -20.59 -34.20
N GLU A 195 -9.10 -19.88 -33.23
CA GLU A 195 -9.37 -18.45 -33.28
C GLU A 195 -8.26 -17.61 -32.61
N ALA A 196 -7.22 -18.26 -32.07
CA ALA A 196 -6.13 -17.58 -31.40
C ALA A 196 -5.43 -16.56 -32.31
N THR A 197 -5.18 -15.37 -31.77
CA THR A 197 -4.51 -14.29 -32.49
C THR A 197 -3.23 -13.85 -31.80
N THR A 198 -2.33 -13.25 -32.57
CA THR A 198 -1.12 -12.59 -32.05
C THR A 198 -0.87 -11.31 -32.84
N VAL A 199 -0.04 -10.42 -32.31
CA VAL A 199 0.37 -9.20 -33.00
C VAL A 199 1.74 -9.43 -33.64
N ASP A 200 1.87 -9.13 -34.92
CA ASP A 200 3.16 -9.22 -35.65
C ASP A 200 4.05 -7.99 -35.34
N MET A 201 5.29 -8.00 -35.86
CA MET A 201 6.24 -6.90 -35.67
C MET A 201 5.76 -5.56 -36.27
N GLY A 202 4.81 -5.60 -37.19
CA GLY A 202 4.19 -4.42 -37.80
C GLY A 202 2.93 -3.94 -37.03
N GLY A 203 2.62 -4.54 -35.88
CA GLY A 203 1.44 -4.18 -35.09
C GLY A 203 0.11 -4.76 -35.62
N ARG A 204 0.13 -5.61 -36.63
CA ARG A 204 -1.06 -6.19 -37.23
C ARG A 204 -1.47 -7.47 -36.51
N ARG A 205 -2.77 -7.62 -36.26
CA ARG A 205 -3.34 -8.84 -35.70
C ARG A 205 -3.36 -9.95 -36.74
N THR A 206 -2.75 -11.09 -36.41
CA THR A 206 -2.63 -12.25 -37.27
C THR A 206 -3.01 -13.52 -36.51
N ARG A 207 -3.34 -14.61 -37.22
CA ARG A 207 -3.62 -15.90 -36.60
C ARG A 207 -2.38 -16.42 -35.84
N MET A 208 -2.56 -16.90 -34.62
CA MET A 208 -1.49 -17.53 -33.84
C MET A 208 -1.24 -18.96 -34.37
N LEU A 209 0.00 -19.30 -34.60
CA LEU A 209 0.45 -20.60 -35.09
C LEU A 209 1.52 -21.17 -34.15
N ARG A 210 1.78 -22.47 -34.23
CA ARG A 210 2.83 -23.16 -33.45
C ARG A 210 4.16 -22.43 -33.46
N LYS A 211 4.64 -21.95 -34.60
CA LYS A 211 5.89 -21.16 -34.72
C LYS A 211 5.93 -19.93 -33.80
N HIS A 212 4.78 -19.34 -33.43
CA HIS A 212 4.74 -18.20 -32.53
C HIS A 212 4.93 -18.66 -31.10
N VAL A 213 4.34 -19.81 -30.70
CA VAL A 213 4.56 -20.45 -29.41
C VAL A 213 6.01 -20.89 -29.28
N ASP A 214 6.59 -21.53 -30.28
CA ASP A 214 8.00 -21.98 -30.27
C ASP A 214 8.96 -20.80 -30.09
N ARG A 215 8.64 -19.63 -30.64
CA ARG A 215 9.41 -18.40 -30.46
C ARG A 215 9.29 -17.87 -29.00
N VAL A 216 8.15 -18.02 -28.36
CA VAL A 216 7.98 -17.70 -26.94
C VAL A 216 8.81 -18.66 -26.09
N LEU A 217 8.68 -19.98 -26.33
CA LEU A 217 9.40 -21.01 -25.58
C LEU A 217 10.92 -20.96 -25.77
N ALA A 218 11.41 -20.54 -26.93
CA ALA A 218 12.84 -20.31 -27.18
C ALA A 218 13.46 -19.23 -26.25
N ARG A 219 12.63 -18.36 -25.69
CA ARG A 219 13.02 -17.31 -24.74
C ARG A 219 12.72 -17.68 -23.29
N ALA A 220 12.21 -18.86 -23.03
CA ALA A 220 11.81 -19.35 -21.71
C ALA A 220 12.83 -20.36 -21.14
N ALA A 221 13.03 -20.35 -19.83
CA ALA A 221 13.87 -21.33 -19.14
C ALA A 221 13.23 -22.72 -19.19
N ARG A 222 13.93 -23.68 -19.80
CA ARG A 222 13.51 -25.07 -19.88
C ARG A 222 14.07 -25.86 -18.70
N ARG A 223 13.22 -26.58 -17.99
CA ARG A 223 13.63 -27.45 -16.88
C ARG A 223 14.27 -28.76 -17.40
N ARG A 224 15.01 -29.47 -16.53
CA ARG A 224 15.64 -30.77 -16.85
C ARG A 224 14.64 -31.84 -17.27
N ASN A 225 13.39 -31.77 -16.76
CA ASN A 225 12.29 -32.66 -17.17
C ASN A 225 11.66 -32.31 -18.52
N GLY A 226 12.21 -31.32 -19.25
CA GLY A 226 11.72 -30.90 -20.56
C GLY A 226 10.56 -29.90 -20.51
N LYS A 227 9.94 -29.67 -19.35
CA LYS A 227 8.83 -28.72 -19.15
C LYS A 227 9.34 -27.30 -18.91
N TYR A 228 8.42 -26.35 -18.90
CA TYR A 228 8.67 -24.94 -18.62
C TYR A 228 7.90 -24.50 -17.38
N ARG A 229 8.59 -23.87 -16.43
CA ARG A 229 7.94 -23.18 -15.32
C ARG A 229 7.42 -21.84 -15.81
N ALA A 230 6.21 -21.47 -15.36
CA ALA A 230 5.59 -20.18 -15.63
C ALA A 230 4.77 -19.70 -14.44
N ILE A 231 4.45 -18.41 -14.44
CA ILE A 231 3.37 -17.87 -13.62
C ILE A 231 2.11 -17.78 -14.47
N ALA A 232 0.98 -18.27 -13.95
CA ALA A 232 -0.35 -18.11 -14.50
C ALA A 232 -1.10 -17.08 -13.65
N SER A 233 -1.27 -15.86 -14.15
CA SER A 233 -1.99 -14.78 -13.46
C SER A 233 -3.40 -14.71 -14.01
N ARG A 234 -4.42 -14.93 -13.13
CA ARG A 234 -5.84 -14.82 -13.50
C ARG A 234 -6.20 -13.36 -13.78
N TYR A 235 -6.92 -13.13 -14.86
CA TYR A 235 -7.50 -11.81 -15.12
C TYR A 235 -8.52 -11.46 -14.03
N ALA A 236 -8.47 -10.23 -13.54
CA ALA A 236 -9.48 -9.72 -12.61
C ALA A 236 -10.85 -9.64 -13.30
N ASP A 237 -11.90 -9.88 -12.54
CA ASP A 237 -13.26 -9.80 -13.06
C ASP A 237 -13.65 -8.36 -13.42
N GLY A 238 -14.48 -8.16 -14.44
CA GLY A 238 -14.93 -6.85 -14.91
C GLY A 238 -14.25 -6.39 -16.20
N ALA A 239 -14.43 -5.10 -16.53
CA ALA A 239 -13.82 -4.49 -17.71
C ALA A 239 -12.56 -3.71 -17.34
N PRO A 240 -11.42 -3.92 -18.04
CA PRO A 240 -10.18 -3.22 -17.71
C PRO A 240 -10.25 -1.76 -18.14
N LEU A 241 -9.96 -0.86 -17.19
CA LEU A 241 -9.92 0.59 -17.39
C LEU A 241 -8.51 1.16 -17.50
N GLY A 242 -7.50 0.29 -17.54
CA GLY A 242 -6.08 0.68 -17.58
C GLY A 242 -5.50 0.86 -16.17
N TYR A 243 -4.64 1.84 -16.00
CA TYR A 243 -3.94 2.08 -14.75
C TYR A 243 -4.52 3.28 -13.98
N PHE A 244 -4.22 3.40 -12.69
CA PHE A 244 -4.46 4.63 -11.95
C PHE A 244 -3.16 5.42 -11.74
N LYS A 245 -3.28 6.74 -11.65
CA LYS A 245 -2.18 7.63 -11.32
C LYS A 245 -2.02 7.71 -9.80
N TYR A 246 -0.81 7.95 -9.31
CA TYR A 246 -0.54 8.19 -7.88
C TYR A 246 -0.79 9.65 -7.47
N TYR A 247 -1.58 10.38 -8.25
CA TYR A 247 -1.95 11.78 -8.00
C TYR A 247 -3.30 12.14 -8.63
N GLY A 248 -3.93 13.18 -8.08
CA GLY A 248 -5.26 13.61 -8.49
C GLY A 248 -6.32 12.56 -8.18
N THR A 249 -7.47 12.71 -8.81
CA THR A 249 -8.57 11.74 -8.79
C THR A 249 -8.82 11.20 -10.19
N ARG A 250 -9.60 10.15 -10.32
CA ARG A 250 -10.11 9.66 -11.60
C ARG A 250 -11.34 10.48 -12.02
N PRO A 251 -11.25 11.38 -13.03
CA PRO A 251 -12.31 12.37 -13.30
C PRO A 251 -13.65 11.78 -13.75
N ASP A 252 -13.64 10.55 -14.29
CA ASP A 252 -14.80 9.82 -14.80
C ASP A 252 -15.34 8.77 -13.82
N ASP A 253 -14.83 8.78 -12.56
CA ASP A 253 -15.38 8.01 -11.44
C ASP A 253 -15.95 8.96 -10.37
N PRO A 254 -17.27 9.04 -10.21
CA PRO A 254 -17.88 9.93 -9.22
C PRO A 254 -17.62 9.52 -7.76
N ASN A 255 -17.12 8.29 -7.52
CA ASN A 255 -16.78 7.81 -6.19
C ASN A 255 -15.34 8.17 -5.78
N ASP A 256 -14.48 8.53 -6.73
CA ASP A 256 -13.08 8.83 -6.46
C ASP A 256 -12.89 10.32 -6.09
N ILE A 257 -13.22 10.65 -4.85
CA ILE A 257 -13.24 12.02 -4.32
C ILE A 257 -11.95 12.44 -3.58
N HIS A 258 -11.09 11.48 -3.25
CA HIS A 258 -9.85 11.73 -2.51
C HIS A 258 -8.64 11.73 -3.45
N PRO A 259 -7.85 12.81 -3.55
CA PRO A 259 -6.62 12.81 -4.34
C PRO A 259 -5.69 11.67 -3.91
N HIS A 260 -5.19 10.91 -4.90
CA HIS A 260 -4.44 9.68 -4.69
C HIS A 260 -3.16 9.92 -3.88
N GLU A 261 -2.49 11.04 -4.08
CA GLU A 261 -1.30 11.45 -3.31
C GLU A 261 -1.59 11.74 -1.83
N HIS A 262 -2.86 11.81 -1.45
CA HIS A 262 -3.31 12.04 -0.08
C HIS A 262 -3.99 10.82 0.56
N ARG A 263 -4.03 9.67 -0.13
CA ARG A 263 -4.54 8.41 0.43
C ARG A 263 -3.46 7.72 1.27
N ARG A 264 -3.81 7.29 2.49
CA ARG A 264 -2.86 6.65 3.43
C ARG A 264 -2.26 5.37 2.88
N GLU A 265 -3.07 4.51 2.28
CA GLU A 265 -2.60 3.26 1.69
C GLU A 265 -1.62 3.50 0.53
N LEU A 266 -1.81 4.54 -0.29
CA LEU A 266 -0.90 4.86 -1.37
C LEU A 266 0.40 5.50 -0.87
N ARG A 267 0.34 6.34 0.18
CA ARG A 267 1.52 6.89 0.86
C ARG A 267 2.29 5.80 1.59
N GLY A 268 1.60 4.97 2.37
CA GLY A 268 2.18 3.85 3.11
C GLY A 268 2.78 2.78 2.21
N ASN A 269 2.33 2.68 0.95
CA ASN A 269 2.93 1.79 -0.04
C ASN A 269 4.42 2.04 -0.24
N ARG A 270 4.94 3.25 -0.02
CA ARG A 270 6.39 3.51 -0.01
C ARG A 270 7.14 2.60 0.95
N VAL A 271 6.60 2.35 2.15
CA VAL A 271 7.22 1.48 3.15
C VAL A 271 7.27 0.03 2.66
N PHE A 272 6.17 -0.45 2.04
CA PHE A 272 6.08 -1.81 1.51
C PHE A 272 6.96 -2.00 0.28
N ALA A 273 6.96 -1.02 -0.63
CA ALA A 273 7.81 -1.00 -1.80
C ALA A 273 9.30 -0.98 -1.41
N ALA A 274 9.67 -0.18 -0.40
CA ALA A 274 11.02 -0.18 0.15
C ALA A 274 11.38 -1.54 0.74
N TRP A 275 10.52 -2.14 1.57
CA TRP A 275 10.76 -3.44 2.17
C TRP A 275 11.03 -4.53 1.12
N LEU A 276 10.19 -4.59 0.08
CA LEU A 276 10.24 -5.61 -0.97
C LEU A 276 11.16 -5.25 -2.16
N ASN A 277 11.81 -4.09 -2.12
CA ASN A 277 12.56 -3.50 -3.23
C ASN A 277 11.75 -3.44 -4.54
N HIS A 278 10.51 -2.94 -4.45
CA HIS A 278 9.64 -2.72 -5.60
C HIS A 278 9.91 -1.35 -6.22
N ASP A 279 11.07 -1.18 -6.87
CA ASP A 279 11.49 0.10 -7.46
C ASP A 279 10.60 0.53 -8.64
N ASP A 280 9.95 -0.41 -9.30
CA ASP A 280 8.98 -0.21 -10.39
C ASP A 280 7.54 0.09 -9.87
N SER A 281 7.42 0.66 -8.65
CA SER A 281 6.15 1.09 -8.05
C SER A 281 5.64 2.38 -8.70
N ARG A 282 4.99 2.25 -9.85
CA ARG A 282 4.48 3.35 -10.68
C ARG A 282 3.04 3.09 -11.13
N GLY A 283 2.36 4.13 -11.65
CA GLY A 283 0.98 4.03 -12.13
C GLY A 283 0.79 2.93 -13.17
N LEU A 284 1.70 2.80 -14.12
CA LEU A 284 1.61 1.80 -15.19
C LEU A 284 1.66 0.33 -14.70
N ASN A 285 2.09 0.09 -13.46
CA ASN A 285 2.07 -1.21 -12.78
C ASN A 285 0.89 -1.34 -11.81
N THR A 286 -0.20 -0.66 -12.10
CA THR A 286 -1.49 -0.76 -11.42
C THR A 286 -2.59 -1.10 -12.42
N LEU A 287 -3.77 -1.47 -11.90
CA LEU A 287 -4.87 -1.87 -12.76
C LEU A 287 -6.21 -1.42 -12.16
N ASP A 288 -6.96 -0.65 -12.92
CA ASP A 288 -8.36 -0.32 -12.64
C ASP A 288 -9.30 -1.26 -13.38
N MET A 289 -10.31 -1.76 -12.66
CA MET A 289 -11.34 -2.65 -13.20
C MET A 289 -12.72 -2.11 -12.91
N LEU A 290 -13.56 -1.97 -13.94
CA LEU A 290 -14.97 -1.64 -13.78
C LEU A 290 -15.73 -2.91 -13.38
N GLN A 291 -16.28 -2.93 -12.20
CA GLN A 291 -16.98 -4.08 -11.60
C GLN A 291 -18.38 -3.71 -11.12
N GLY A 292 -19.12 -4.69 -10.63
CA GLY A 292 -20.47 -4.52 -10.08
C GLY A 292 -21.60 -4.76 -11.10
N PRO A 293 -22.84 -4.80 -10.64
CA PRO A 293 -24.00 -5.02 -11.47
C PRO A 293 -24.30 -3.79 -12.35
N GLU A 294 -25.13 -3.99 -13.37
CA GLU A 294 -25.58 -2.89 -14.23
C GLU A 294 -26.30 -1.80 -13.43
N GLY A 295 -25.99 -0.52 -13.73
CA GLY A 295 -26.52 0.64 -13.01
C GLY A 295 -25.90 0.89 -11.62
N ARG A 296 -24.95 0.06 -11.19
CA ARG A 296 -24.17 0.22 -9.95
C ARG A 296 -22.73 -0.26 -10.15
N LYS A 297 -22.13 0.12 -11.26
CA LYS A 297 -20.72 -0.13 -11.53
C LYS A 297 -19.85 0.73 -10.64
N PHE A 298 -18.71 0.20 -10.23
CA PHE A 298 -17.67 0.93 -9.51
C PHE A 298 -16.29 0.56 -10.01
N VAL A 299 -15.32 1.41 -9.82
CA VAL A 299 -13.92 1.12 -10.16
C VAL A 299 -13.24 0.45 -8.97
N ARG A 300 -12.66 -0.73 -9.20
CA ARG A 300 -11.80 -1.40 -8.22
C ARG A 300 -10.34 -1.26 -8.63
N HIS A 301 -9.51 -0.85 -7.68
CA HIS A 301 -8.10 -0.53 -7.89
C HIS A 301 -7.22 -1.68 -7.41
N TYR A 302 -6.33 -2.14 -8.29
CA TYR A 302 -5.43 -3.27 -8.04
C TYR A 302 -3.98 -2.84 -8.10
N MET A 303 -3.15 -3.38 -7.19
CA MET A 303 -1.71 -3.46 -7.39
C MET A 303 -1.40 -4.65 -8.28
N PHE A 304 -0.45 -4.49 -9.20
CA PHE A 304 -0.23 -5.42 -10.29
C PHE A 304 1.26 -5.51 -10.65
N ASP A 305 1.67 -6.60 -11.35
CA ASP A 305 3.01 -6.83 -11.92
C ASP A 305 4.15 -6.89 -10.89
N PHE A 306 4.03 -7.80 -9.91
CA PHE A 306 5.05 -8.01 -8.88
C PHE A 306 6.29 -8.79 -9.36
N GLY A 307 6.42 -9.09 -10.64
CA GLY A 307 7.63 -9.68 -11.21
C GLY A 307 8.89 -8.82 -11.04
N SER A 308 8.73 -7.56 -10.63
CA SER A 308 9.81 -6.59 -10.40
C SER A 308 10.12 -6.32 -8.92
N VAL A 309 9.64 -7.15 -7.96
CA VAL A 309 10.05 -7.08 -6.56
C VAL A 309 11.28 -7.95 -6.27
N LEU A 310 11.81 -7.88 -5.08
CA LEU A 310 12.92 -8.73 -4.58
C LEU A 310 14.19 -8.64 -5.43
N GLY A 311 14.47 -7.47 -5.98
CA GLY A 311 15.63 -7.26 -6.84
C GLY A 311 15.53 -7.91 -8.21
N SER A 312 14.36 -8.45 -8.57
CA SER A 312 14.03 -8.93 -9.91
C SER A 312 13.66 -7.78 -10.83
N GLY A 313 14.18 -7.76 -12.06
CA GLY A 313 13.70 -6.91 -13.16
C GLY A 313 12.89 -7.73 -14.16
N SER A 314 12.18 -8.73 -13.72
CA SER A 314 11.35 -9.67 -14.48
C SER A 314 12.12 -10.60 -15.45
N THR A 315 13.07 -10.11 -16.19
CA THR A 315 13.86 -10.92 -17.15
C THR A 315 15.37 -10.96 -16.87
N ARG A 316 15.83 -10.17 -15.92
CA ARG A 316 17.21 -10.10 -15.42
C ARG A 316 17.16 -9.45 -14.04
N PRO A 317 18.19 -9.60 -13.19
CA PRO A 317 18.27 -8.82 -11.95
C PRO A 317 18.13 -7.32 -12.22
N GLN A 318 17.52 -6.59 -11.29
CA GLN A 318 17.42 -5.14 -11.34
C GLN A 318 18.80 -4.50 -11.54
N VAL A 319 18.82 -3.28 -12.05
CA VAL A 319 20.08 -2.52 -12.16
C VAL A 319 20.60 -2.14 -10.76
N PRO A 320 21.94 -2.00 -10.56
CA PRO A 320 22.50 -1.72 -9.22
C PRO A 320 21.97 -0.46 -8.54
N ARG A 321 21.49 0.55 -9.29
CA ARG A 321 20.91 1.76 -8.72
C ARG A 321 19.49 1.56 -8.14
N ALA A 322 18.79 0.47 -8.49
CA ALA A 322 17.41 0.23 -8.10
C ALA A 322 17.25 0.24 -6.56
N GLY A 323 16.30 1.02 -6.07
CA GLY A 323 16.11 1.23 -4.64
C GLY A 323 17.02 2.29 -4.00
N HIS A 324 18.03 2.79 -4.71
CA HIS A 324 19.00 3.76 -4.17
C HIS A 324 18.90 5.14 -4.80
N GLU A 325 18.66 5.22 -6.11
CA GLU A 325 18.68 6.46 -6.86
C GLU A 325 17.65 6.43 -7.99
N TYR A 326 16.98 7.56 -8.25
CA TYR A 326 16.12 7.70 -9.41
C TYR A 326 16.89 7.49 -10.72
N ILE A 327 16.21 7.11 -11.81
CA ILE A 327 16.81 7.01 -13.16
C ILE A 327 17.52 8.32 -13.53
N LEU A 328 16.90 9.46 -13.19
CA LEU A 328 17.50 10.78 -13.33
C LEU A 328 17.42 11.51 -12.00
N GLU A 329 18.56 11.68 -11.36
CA GLU A 329 18.69 12.47 -10.14
C GLU A 329 19.74 13.58 -10.35
N TRP A 330 19.31 14.82 -10.32
CA TRP A 330 20.13 15.98 -10.72
C TRP A 330 21.35 16.18 -9.84
N LYS A 331 21.22 16.03 -8.52
CA LYS A 331 22.33 16.28 -7.59
C LYS A 331 23.50 15.31 -7.83
N PRO A 332 23.34 13.99 -7.83
CA PRO A 332 24.42 13.07 -8.17
C PRO A 332 24.93 13.25 -9.61
N ALA A 333 24.05 13.56 -10.56
CA ALA A 333 24.45 13.79 -11.95
C ALA A 333 25.39 15.02 -12.07
N LEU A 334 25.04 16.13 -11.44
CA LEU A 334 25.86 17.34 -11.40
C LEU A 334 27.18 17.13 -10.65
N LEU A 335 27.18 16.37 -9.55
CA LEU A 335 28.39 16.02 -8.83
C LEU A 335 29.33 15.16 -9.68
N THR A 336 28.80 14.17 -10.39
CA THR A 336 29.58 13.34 -11.33
C THR A 336 30.21 14.20 -12.42
N LEU A 337 29.46 15.15 -12.98
CA LEU A 337 29.94 16.07 -14.01
C LEU A 337 31.00 17.02 -13.44
N ALA A 338 30.74 17.67 -12.32
CA ALA A 338 31.65 18.65 -11.69
C ALA A 338 32.98 18.02 -11.25
N THR A 339 32.98 16.75 -10.90
CA THR A 339 34.18 16.01 -10.48
C THR A 339 34.82 15.23 -11.65
N LEU A 340 34.36 15.41 -12.89
CA LEU A 340 34.81 14.68 -14.07
C LEU A 340 34.79 13.16 -13.87
N GLY A 341 33.77 12.66 -13.13
CA GLY A 341 33.60 11.23 -12.84
C GLY A 341 34.29 10.72 -11.57
N ALA A 342 35.00 11.57 -10.83
CA ALA A 342 35.66 11.17 -9.58
C ALA A 342 34.65 10.94 -8.43
N TYR A 343 33.43 11.50 -8.51
CA TYR A 343 32.38 11.22 -7.53
C TYR A 343 31.82 9.80 -7.74
N VAL A 344 32.10 8.94 -6.76
CA VAL A 344 31.56 7.57 -6.72
C VAL A 344 30.18 7.59 -6.05
N ARG A 345 29.16 7.13 -6.76
CA ARG A 345 27.80 7.01 -6.21
C ARG A 345 27.76 5.90 -5.17
N PRO A 346 27.14 6.12 -3.98
CA PRO A 346 27.18 5.13 -2.89
C PRO A 346 26.71 3.72 -3.29
N TRP A 347 25.69 3.62 -4.14
CA TRP A 347 25.15 2.33 -4.57
C TRP A 347 26.10 1.49 -5.46
N ILE A 348 27.18 2.07 -5.99
CA ILE A 348 28.21 1.33 -6.75
C ILE A 348 28.99 0.38 -5.84
N THR A 349 29.08 0.70 -4.55
CA THR A 349 29.81 -0.11 -3.56
C THR A 349 28.94 -1.17 -2.89
N VAL A 350 27.65 -1.23 -3.23
CA VAL A 350 26.73 -2.24 -2.68
C VAL A 350 27.11 -3.62 -3.20
N ASP A 351 27.37 -4.54 -2.29
CA ASP A 351 27.63 -5.94 -2.63
C ASP A 351 26.31 -6.72 -2.75
N TYR A 352 26.18 -7.44 -3.84
CA TYR A 352 25.07 -8.34 -4.09
C TYR A 352 25.60 -9.76 -4.22
N PRO A 353 25.47 -10.62 -3.19
CA PRO A 353 25.96 -11.99 -3.23
C PRO A 353 25.38 -12.77 -4.41
N ASP A 354 26.23 -13.49 -5.13
CA ASP A 354 25.83 -14.42 -6.20
C ASP A 354 25.39 -15.75 -5.58
N VAL A 355 24.12 -15.79 -5.13
CA VAL A 355 23.55 -16.95 -4.41
C VAL A 355 23.01 -17.98 -5.39
N ALA A 356 22.23 -17.56 -6.37
CA ALA A 356 21.62 -18.41 -7.39
C ALA A 356 21.05 -17.55 -8.52
N PRO A 357 20.94 -18.07 -9.76
CA PRO A 357 20.32 -17.35 -10.88
C PRO A 357 18.85 -16.94 -10.67
N SER A 358 18.16 -17.60 -9.72
CA SER A 358 16.79 -17.30 -9.31
C SER A 358 16.67 -16.14 -8.31
N VAL A 359 17.79 -15.62 -7.79
CA VAL A 359 17.85 -14.51 -6.86
C VAL A 359 18.17 -13.22 -7.62
N GLY A 360 17.34 -12.20 -7.43
CA GLY A 360 17.57 -10.85 -7.95
C GLY A 360 18.62 -10.07 -7.15
N ARG A 361 18.84 -8.79 -7.52
CA ARG A 361 19.68 -7.89 -6.71
C ARG A 361 18.92 -7.43 -5.48
N LEU A 362 18.97 -8.25 -4.46
CA LEU A 362 18.33 -8.00 -3.16
C LEU A 362 19.38 -8.16 -2.06
N GLU A 363 19.48 -7.16 -1.18
CA GLU A 363 20.38 -7.16 -0.03
C GLU A 363 19.73 -6.44 1.16
N ALA A 364 20.30 -6.54 2.34
CA ALA A 364 19.80 -5.88 3.54
C ALA A 364 20.85 -5.05 4.27
N GLU A 365 22.13 -5.19 3.97
CA GLU A 365 23.20 -4.51 4.69
C GLU A 365 23.17 -2.99 4.45
N PHE A 366 23.14 -2.59 3.18
CA PHE A 366 23.11 -1.19 2.75
C PHE A 366 21.70 -0.61 2.69
N PHE A 367 20.67 -1.43 2.81
CA PHE A 367 19.29 -0.99 2.77
C PHE A 367 18.98 0.03 3.87
N ASP A 368 18.58 1.23 3.47
CA ASP A 368 18.02 2.27 4.33
C ASP A 368 16.56 2.55 3.91
N PRO A 369 15.57 2.22 4.77
CA PRO A 369 14.16 2.43 4.45
C PRO A 369 13.79 3.88 4.16
N ALA A 370 14.42 4.84 4.85
CA ALA A 370 14.13 6.26 4.68
C ALA A 370 14.71 6.82 3.38
N ALA A 371 15.88 6.32 2.97
CA ALA A 371 16.59 6.75 1.78
C ALA A 371 16.14 6.02 0.50
N TRP A 372 15.40 4.91 0.63
CA TRP A 372 14.96 4.12 -0.52
C TRP A 372 14.14 4.94 -1.53
N LYS A 373 14.36 4.69 -2.82
CA LYS A 373 13.72 5.40 -3.94
C LYS A 373 13.23 4.44 -5.01
N PRO A 374 12.04 4.70 -5.60
CA PRO A 374 11.60 4.00 -6.82
C PRO A 374 12.37 4.47 -8.05
N GLU A 375 12.03 3.97 -9.24
CA GLU A 375 12.68 4.36 -10.50
C GLU A 375 12.65 5.87 -10.77
N TYR A 376 11.57 6.56 -10.43
CA TYR A 376 11.39 8.01 -10.52
C TYR A 376 10.41 8.49 -9.44
N PRO A 377 10.31 9.82 -9.18
CA PRO A 377 9.45 10.34 -8.13
C PRO A 377 8.01 9.85 -8.23
N ASN A 378 7.42 9.47 -7.11
CA ASN A 378 6.03 9.07 -7.01
C ASN A 378 5.31 10.04 -6.07
N PRO A 379 4.26 10.76 -6.53
CA PRO A 379 3.61 11.81 -5.76
C PRO A 379 3.05 11.36 -4.41
N ALA A 380 2.48 10.16 -4.33
CA ALA A 380 2.00 9.63 -3.05
C ALA A 380 3.17 9.31 -2.09
N PHE A 381 4.28 8.78 -2.61
CA PHE A 381 5.47 8.48 -1.81
C PHE A 381 6.14 9.75 -1.28
N ASP A 382 6.19 10.80 -2.12
CA ASP A 382 6.77 12.10 -1.75
C ASP A 382 5.92 12.82 -0.68
N ASN A 383 4.61 12.54 -0.61
CA ASN A 383 3.67 13.09 0.36
C ASN A 383 3.53 12.26 1.66
N MET A 384 4.27 11.13 1.79
CA MET A 384 4.21 10.29 2.98
C MET A 384 4.60 11.06 4.25
N GLN A 385 3.71 11.09 5.23
CA GLN A 385 3.94 11.69 6.54
C GLN A 385 4.38 10.63 7.56
N PRO A 386 4.99 11.00 8.69
CA PRO A 386 5.38 10.04 9.73
C PRO A 386 4.24 9.14 10.22
N ALA A 387 3.01 9.66 10.30
CA ALA A 387 1.82 8.89 10.67
C ALA A 387 1.45 7.82 9.62
N ASP A 388 1.67 8.09 8.33
CA ASP A 388 1.42 7.13 7.24
C ASP A 388 2.47 6.02 7.27
N ALA A 389 3.73 6.38 7.48
CA ALA A 389 4.83 5.42 7.62
C ALA A 389 4.68 4.54 8.87
N PHE A 390 4.27 5.11 10.00
CA PHE A 390 3.95 4.38 11.23
C PHE A 390 2.80 3.39 11.02
N TRP A 391 1.72 3.82 10.36
CA TRP A 391 0.60 2.94 9.99
C TRP A 391 1.09 1.74 9.16
N ALA A 392 1.88 1.99 8.14
CA ALA A 392 2.42 0.93 7.27
C ALA A 392 3.38 0.01 8.03
N ALA A 393 4.28 0.55 8.88
CA ALA A 393 5.21 -0.23 9.67
C ALA A 393 4.49 -1.17 10.66
N ARG A 394 3.34 -0.77 11.23
CA ARG A 394 2.52 -1.66 12.06
C ARG A 394 2.01 -2.87 11.29
N LEU A 395 1.66 -2.71 10.02
CA LEU A 395 1.27 -3.84 9.16
C LEU A 395 2.47 -4.75 8.88
N VAL A 396 3.64 -4.19 8.58
CA VAL A 396 4.90 -4.95 8.38
C VAL A 396 5.27 -5.74 9.64
N ALA A 397 5.07 -5.18 10.84
CA ALA A 397 5.34 -5.84 12.12
C ALA A 397 4.51 -7.11 12.35
N ARG A 398 3.38 -7.29 11.64
CA ARG A 398 2.54 -8.48 11.75
C ARG A 398 3.11 -9.70 11.01
N PHE A 399 4.13 -9.55 10.19
CA PHE A 399 4.79 -10.65 9.52
C PHE A 399 5.89 -11.25 10.42
N SER A 400 5.62 -12.40 11.01
CA SER A 400 6.64 -13.16 11.76
C SER A 400 7.69 -13.74 10.81
N ASP A 401 8.86 -14.13 11.36
CA ASP A 401 9.89 -14.83 10.60
C ASP A 401 9.35 -16.10 9.94
N ALA A 402 8.54 -16.86 10.67
CA ALA A 402 7.91 -18.07 10.15
C ALA A 402 6.97 -17.76 8.97
N ALA A 403 6.18 -16.69 9.06
CA ALA A 403 5.31 -16.26 7.97
C ALA A 403 6.09 -15.83 6.73
N ILE A 404 7.17 -15.04 6.90
CA ILE A 404 8.03 -14.61 5.78
C ILE A 404 8.65 -15.84 5.10
N ARG A 405 9.24 -16.79 5.87
CA ARG A 405 9.83 -18.01 5.32
C ARG A 405 8.79 -18.85 4.57
N ALA A 406 7.59 -18.98 5.11
CA ALA A 406 6.52 -19.75 4.48
C ALA A 406 6.02 -19.09 3.17
N ILE A 407 5.89 -17.76 3.14
CA ILE A 407 5.52 -17.02 1.92
C ILE A 407 6.61 -17.17 0.87
N VAL A 408 7.89 -17.06 1.24
CA VAL A 408 9.02 -17.25 0.30
C VAL A 408 9.04 -18.68 -0.25
N ALA A 409 8.74 -19.68 0.56
CA ALA A 409 8.68 -21.08 0.14
C ALA A 409 7.60 -21.34 -0.93
N LYS A 410 6.53 -20.52 -0.99
CA LYS A 410 5.52 -20.56 -2.07
C LYS A 410 6.13 -20.41 -3.45
N ALA A 411 7.26 -19.73 -3.58
CA ALA A 411 7.96 -19.56 -4.85
C ALA A 411 8.55 -20.87 -5.40
N ARG A 412 8.73 -21.93 -4.60
CA ARG A 412 9.23 -23.25 -5.00
C ARG A 412 10.54 -23.14 -5.82
N TYR A 413 11.52 -22.38 -5.28
CA TYR A 413 12.85 -22.26 -5.90
C TYR A 413 13.53 -23.63 -5.97
N GLY A 414 14.20 -23.89 -7.08
CA GLY A 414 14.95 -25.14 -7.28
C GLY A 414 16.25 -25.22 -6.49
N GLU A 415 16.90 -24.07 -6.25
CA GLU A 415 18.10 -23.97 -5.42
C GLU A 415 17.72 -23.75 -3.95
N PRO A 416 18.11 -24.65 -3.01
CA PRO A 416 17.74 -24.52 -1.60
C PRO A 416 18.18 -23.22 -0.94
N ASN A 417 19.33 -22.68 -1.34
CA ASN A 417 19.90 -21.46 -0.77
C ASN A 417 19.13 -20.20 -1.20
N ALA A 418 18.43 -20.24 -2.34
CA ALA A 418 17.69 -19.07 -2.85
C ALA A 418 16.55 -18.65 -1.90
N ALA A 419 15.71 -19.60 -1.49
CA ALA A 419 14.61 -19.34 -0.57
C ALA A 419 15.11 -18.88 0.81
N ALA A 420 16.16 -19.53 1.34
CA ALA A 420 16.74 -19.15 2.62
C ALA A 420 17.28 -17.72 2.58
N TYR A 421 18.07 -17.39 1.58
CA TYR A 421 18.65 -16.04 1.41
C TYR A 421 17.57 -14.96 1.31
N ILE A 422 16.59 -15.14 0.42
CA ILE A 422 15.50 -14.14 0.23
C ILE A 422 14.73 -13.93 1.54
N ALA A 423 14.44 -15.01 2.27
CA ALA A 423 13.73 -14.90 3.55
C ALA A 423 14.55 -14.14 4.61
N GLU A 424 15.85 -14.43 4.75
CA GLU A 424 16.74 -13.73 5.70
C GLU A 424 16.85 -12.23 5.35
N VAL A 425 17.02 -11.90 4.07
CA VAL A 425 17.07 -10.52 3.63
C VAL A 425 15.75 -9.81 3.95
N LEU A 426 14.60 -10.43 3.67
CA LEU A 426 13.29 -9.83 3.98
C LEU A 426 13.06 -9.64 5.48
N ILE A 427 13.49 -10.57 6.32
CA ILE A 427 13.44 -10.46 7.78
C ILE A 427 14.30 -9.29 8.26
N THR A 428 15.54 -9.20 7.78
CA THR A 428 16.45 -8.12 8.14
C THR A 428 15.93 -6.75 7.65
N ARG A 429 15.39 -6.68 6.43
CA ARG A 429 14.78 -5.45 5.90
C ARG A 429 13.52 -5.06 6.68
N ARG A 430 12.67 -6.03 7.07
CA ARG A 430 11.54 -5.79 7.97
C ARG A 430 12.01 -5.11 9.25
N ASP A 431 13.01 -5.65 9.91
CA ASP A 431 13.51 -5.12 11.17
C ASP A 431 14.07 -3.70 11.03
N LYS A 432 14.73 -3.39 9.91
CA LYS A 432 15.17 -2.03 9.58
C LYS A 432 13.97 -1.08 9.35
N VAL A 433 12.94 -1.53 8.65
CA VAL A 433 11.67 -0.78 8.47
C VAL A 433 11.03 -0.46 9.82
N LEU A 434 10.94 -1.46 10.72
CA LEU A 434 10.35 -1.28 12.03
C LEU A 434 11.17 -0.29 12.89
N ARG A 435 12.51 -0.39 12.91
CA ARG A 435 13.37 0.57 13.63
C ARG A 435 13.19 1.98 13.12
N THR A 436 13.05 2.17 11.81
CA THR A 436 12.91 3.49 11.19
C THR A 436 11.56 4.12 11.47
N TRP A 437 10.46 3.36 11.38
CA TRP A 437 9.13 3.94 11.29
C TRP A 437 8.23 3.72 12.52
N LEU A 438 8.41 2.64 13.31
CA LEU A 438 7.68 2.48 14.57
C LEU A 438 8.15 3.47 15.64
N THR A 439 9.40 3.93 15.54
CA THR A 439 9.98 4.89 16.50
C THR A 439 9.83 6.35 16.07
N ALA A 440 9.33 6.59 14.85
CA ALA A 440 9.24 7.94 14.26
C ALA A 440 8.16 8.84 14.88
N VAL A 441 7.21 8.26 15.61
CA VAL A 441 6.11 8.93 16.32
C VAL A 441 5.95 8.30 17.71
N ASN A 442 5.11 8.88 18.58
CA ASN A 442 4.73 8.24 19.82
C ASN A 442 3.94 6.94 19.53
N PRO A 443 4.47 5.74 19.82
CA PRO A 443 3.97 4.47 19.27
C PRO A 443 2.81 3.84 20.06
N ILE A 444 1.98 4.66 20.69
CA ILE A 444 0.79 4.20 21.43
C ILE A 444 -0.24 3.61 20.45
N VAL A 445 -0.69 2.40 20.70
CA VAL A 445 -1.69 1.68 19.90
C VAL A 445 -2.68 0.94 20.80
N ASP A 446 -3.81 0.52 20.24
CA ASP A 446 -4.84 -0.31 20.85
C ASP A 446 -5.32 0.20 22.22
N PRO A 447 -5.63 1.51 22.38
CA PRO A 447 -6.12 2.02 23.64
C PRO A 447 -7.56 1.53 23.92
N VAL A 448 -7.78 0.95 25.09
CA VAL A 448 -9.08 0.45 25.57
C VAL A 448 -9.35 1.01 26.94
N LEU A 449 -10.54 1.57 27.14
CA LEU A 449 -11.06 1.94 28.45
C LEU A 449 -12.11 0.90 28.85
N GLY A 450 -11.79 0.07 29.85
CA GLY A 450 -12.67 -0.98 30.33
C GLY A 450 -13.92 -0.43 31.05
N ALA A 451 -14.94 -1.27 31.18
CA ALA A 451 -16.15 -0.92 31.96
C ALA A 451 -15.84 -0.64 33.44
N ASP A 452 -14.77 -1.21 33.96
CA ASP A 452 -14.20 -0.97 35.29
C ASP A 452 -13.47 0.38 35.42
N GLY A 453 -13.38 1.15 34.34
CA GLY A 453 -12.66 2.42 34.27
C GLY A 453 -11.14 2.27 34.17
N VAL A 454 -10.62 1.10 33.83
CA VAL A 454 -9.19 0.89 33.62
C VAL A 454 -8.84 1.12 32.15
N LEU A 455 -7.96 2.09 31.90
CA LEU A 455 -7.32 2.29 30.62
C LEU A 455 -6.19 1.26 30.44
N THR A 456 -6.15 0.62 29.30
CA THR A 456 -5.00 -0.16 28.82
C THR A 456 -4.62 0.29 27.41
N PHE A 457 -3.35 0.21 27.07
CA PHE A 457 -2.86 0.49 25.72
C PHE A 457 -1.57 -0.29 25.48
N ARG A 458 -1.03 -0.22 24.27
CA ARG A 458 0.20 -0.92 23.90
C ARG A 458 1.20 0.07 23.32
N ASN A 459 2.46 -0.29 23.32
CA ASN A 459 3.55 0.43 22.64
C ASN A 459 4.06 -0.44 21.50
N ALA A 460 3.75 -0.06 20.26
CA ALA A 460 4.05 -0.86 19.07
C ALA A 460 5.55 -1.13 18.87
N ALA A 461 6.43 -0.21 19.27
CA ALA A 461 7.88 -0.37 19.14
C ALA A 461 8.45 -1.35 20.19
N VAL A 462 7.92 -1.31 21.41
CA VAL A 462 8.29 -2.24 22.48
C VAL A 462 7.76 -3.65 22.17
N ASP A 463 6.50 -3.75 21.74
CA ASP A 463 5.88 -5.03 21.38
C ASP A 463 6.58 -5.73 20.21
N ALA A 464 7.11 -4.96 19.27
CA ALA A 464 7.90 -5.46 18.16
C ALA A 464 9.36 -5.80 18.54
N GLY A 465 9.76 -5.61 19.80
CA GLY A 465 11.14 -5.84 20.26
C GLY A 465 12.17 -4.86 19.68
N ILE A 466 11.71 -3.71 19.18
CA ILE A 466 12.58 -2.70 18.54
C ILE A 466 13.14 -1.71 19.55
N ALA A 467 12.41 -1.43 20.61
CA ALA A 467 12.82 -0.51 21.67
C ALA A 467 12.63 -1.14 23.05
N SER A 468 13.40 -0.66 24.03
CA SER A 468 13.18 -0.97 25.44
C SER A 468 11.89 -0.30 25.95
N PRO A 469 11.29 -0.78 27.04
CA PRO A 469 10.20 -0.10 27.71
C PRO A 469 10.58 1.34 28.07
N PRO A 470 9.67 2.33 27.93
CA PRO A 470 9.93 3.70 28.33
C PRO A 470 10.02 3.82 29.86
N ALA A 471 10.61 4.92 30.34
CA ALA A 471 10.70 5.21 31.76
C ALA A 471 9.33 5.46 32.41
N ALA A 472 8.43 6.11 31.69
CA ALA A 472 7.07 6.36 32.14
C ALA A 472 6.15 6.82 31.01
N TYR A 473 4.84 6.72 31.24
CA TYR A 473 3.77 7.33 30.46
C TYR A 473 3.11 8.43 31.28
N ALA A 474 3.07 9.67 30.75
CA ALA A 474 2.32 10.76 31.35
C ALA A 474 0.91 10.78 30.75
N LEU A 475 -0.11 10.71 31.61
CA LEU A 475 -1.52 10.64 31.27
C LEU A 475 -2.21 11.91 31.73
N GLU A 476 -2.89 12.62 30.82
CA GLU A 476 -3.67 13.82 31.09
C GLU A 476 -5.13 13.56 30.71
N TRP A 477 -6.01 13.44 31.72
CA TRP A 477 -7.44 13.16 31.54
C TRP A 477 -8.26 14.45 31.46
N LYS A 478 -9.18 14.51 30.49
CA LYS A 478 -10.11 15.63 30.28
C LYS A 478 -11.52 15.15 29.97
N VAL A 479 -12.52 15.93 30.37
CA VAL A 479 -13.86 15.78 29.82
C VAL A 479 -13.85 16.36 28.41
N PHE A 480 -14.44 15.66 27.45
CA PHE A 480 -14.54 16.09 26.07
C PHE A 480 -16.00 16.44 25.74
N ASP A 481 -16.19 17.60 25.14
CA ASP A 481 -17.48 18.03 24.57
C ASP A 481 -17.46 17.80 23.08
N ASN A 482 -18.25 16.83 22.62
CA ASN A 482 -18.31 16.41 21.22
C ASN A 482 -18.93 17.47 20.31
N THR A 483 -19.84 18.31 20.81
CA THR A 483 -20.54 19.34 20.02
C THR A 483 -19.66 20.55 19.75
N SER A 484 -18.96 21.02 20.78
CA SER A 484 -18.05 22.17 20.66
C SER A 484 -16.64 21.79 20.24
N ASN A 485 -16.31 20.50 20.21
CA ASN A 485 -14.98 19.97 19.97
C ASN A 485 -13.94 20.56 20.96
N THR A 486 -14.33 20.73 22.22
CA THR A 486 -13.47 21.31 23.27
C THR A 486 -13.16 20.32 24.37
N ARG A 487 -12.02 20.53 25.02
CA ARG A 487 -11.58 19.77 26.19
C ARG A 487 -11.57 20.70 27.41
N SER A 488 -12.15 20.24 28.55
CA SER A 488 -12.07 20.95 29.81
C SER A 488 -10.63 21.05 30.32
N GLU A 489 -10.40 21.87 31.33
CA GLU A 489 -9.16 21.85 32.11
C GLU A 489 -8.81 20.43 32.56
N PRO A 490 -7.51 20.10 32.74
CA PRO A 490 -7.09 18.78 33.21
C PRO A 490 -7.85 18.40 34.49
N ALA A 491 -8.54 17.28 34.46
CA ALA A 491 -9.22 16.75 35.63
C ALA A 491 -8.30 15.88 36.49
N ASP A 492 -7.24 15.35 35.88
CA ASP A 492 -6.20 14.56 36.53
C ASP A 492 -4.98 14.41 35.64
N GLU A 493 -3.82 14.50 36.23
CA GLU A 493 -2.53 14.29 35.56
C GLU A 493 -1.69 13.34 36.40
N ARG A 494 -1.18 12.26 35.79
CA ARG A 494 -0.36 11.27 36.49
C ARG A 494 0.66 10.61 35.57
N GLN A 495 1.70 10.08 36.20
CA GLN A 495 2.68 9.22 35.53
C GLN A 495 2.48 7.77 35.96
N VAL A 496 2.67 6.86 35.00
CA VAL A 496 2.64 5.41 35.21
C VAL A 496 3.79 4.75 34.47
N GLU A 497 4.34 3.69 35.03
CA GLU A 497 5.46 2.94 34.41
C GLU A 497 4.91 1.90 33.41
N GLU A 498 3.74 1.35 33.68
CA GLU A 498 3.08 0.36 32.82
C GLU A 498 2.03 1.02 31.92
N PRO A 499 1.72 0.43 30.74
CA PRO A 499 0.70 0.93 29.82
C PRO A 499 -0.73 0.61 30.34
N ARG A 500 -0.97 0.89 31.63
CA ARG A 500 -2.23 0.65 32.33
C ARG A 500 -2.44 1.67 33.43
N ALA A 501 -3.66 2.20 33.55
CA ALA A 501 -4.03 3.13 34.62
C ALA A 501 -5.55 3.13 34.89
N ALA A 502 -5.95 3.28 36.16
CA ALA A 502 -7.35 3.58 36.46
C ALA A 502 -7.66 5.03 36.07
N ALA A 503 -8.71 5.26 35.31
CA ALA A 503 -9.21 6.60 35.02
C ALA A 503 -9.81 7.24 36.26
N PRO A 504 -9.68 8.56 36.45
CA PRO A 504 -10.28 9.24 37.61
C PRO A 504 -11.81 9.12 37.58
N ALA A 505 -12.42 8.65 38.67
CA ALA A 505 -13.86 8.44 38.74
C ALA A 505 -14.67 9.72 38.46
N GLN A 506 -14.15 10.89 38.85
CA GLN A 506 -14.78 12.19 38.60
C GLN A 506 -14.83 12.55 37.12
N VAL A 507 -13.88 12.05 36.28
CA VAL A 507 -13.87 12.28 34.85
C VAL A 507 -14.89 11.39 34.14
N LEU A 508 -15.13 10.17 34.65
CA LEU A 508 -16.02 9.21 34.03
C LEU A 508 -17.50 9.36 34.40
N ARG A 509 -17.77 9.92 35.60
CA ARG A 509 -19.13 9.93 36.17
C ARG A 509 -20.08 10.81 35.36
N GLY A 510 -21.16 10.21 34.82
CA GLY A 510 -22.22 10.91 34.11
C GLY A 510 -21.76 11.58 32.80
N ARG A 511 -20.64 11.17 32.25
CA ARG A 511 -20.08 11.72 30.97
C ARG A 511 -20.36 10.80 29.83
N GLU A 512 -20.65 11.40 28.66
CA GLU A 512 -20.81 10.70 27.39
C GLU A 512 -19.47 10.54 26.71
N PHE A 513 -18.62 11.58 26.72
CA PHE A 513 -17.30 11.55 26.13
C PHE A 513 -16.22 11.96 27.14
N VAL A 514 -15.09 11.27 27.04
CA VAL A 514 -13.84 11.59 27.76
C VAL A 514 -12.65 11.46 26.85
N SER A 515 -11.57 12.14 27.20
CA SER A 515 -10.30 12.00 26.47
C SER A 515 -9.14 11.82 27.44
N VAL A 516 -8.10 11.10 26.97
CA VAL A 516 -6.81 11.02 27.65
C VAL A 516 -5.70 11.34 26.65
N THR A 517 -4.81 12.23 27.03
CA THR A 517 -3.58 12.51 26.28
C THR A 517 -2.44 11.72 26.91
N ILE A 518 -1.73 10.96 26.09
CA ILE A 518 -0.63 10.08 26.49
C ILE A 518 0.66 10.60 25.88
N ARG A 519 1.68 10.85 26.74
CA ARG A 519 3.04 11.18 26.33
C ARG A 519 3.97 10.12 26.87
N THR A 520 4.89 9.65 26.07
CA THR A 520 5.81 8.57 26.44
C THR A 520 7.21 9.12 26.68
N GLY A 521 7.74 8.91 27.89
CA GLY A 521 9.11 9.34 28.26
C GLY A 521 10.15 8.28 27.91
N HIS A 522 10.94 8.51 26.85
CA HIS A 522 12.03 7.60 26.45
C HIS A 522 13.31 8.38 26.12
N ALA A 523 14.46 7.92 26.64
CA ALA A 523 15.72 8.64 26.50
C ALA A 523 16.22 8.69 25.06
N GLU A 524 16.09 7.60 24.30
CA GLU A 524 16.56 7.48 22.92
C GLU A 524 15.59 8.05 21.88
N TYR A 525 14.30 8.18 22.25
CA TYR A 525 13.23 8.59 21.33
C TYR A 525 12.48 9.83 21.83
N PRO A 526 13.06 11.04 21.72
CA PRO A 526 12.43 12.27 22.25
C PRO A 526 11.04 12.56 21.64
N ARG A 527 10.81 12.15 20.39
CA ARG A 527 9.51 12.31 19.71
C ARG A 527 8.36 11.52 20.35
N TRP A 528 8.65 10.53 21.17
CA TRP A 528 7.62 9.83 21.91
C TRP A 528 6.94 10.72 22.96
N GLY A 529 7.55 11.85 23.32
CA GLY A 529 6.93 12.90 24.13
C GLY A 529 5.85 13.70 23.41
N GLU A 530 5.69 13.56 22.07
CA GLU A 530 4.57 14.16 21.34
C GLU A 530 3.24 13.53 21.80
N PRO A 531 2.17 14.35 21.94
CA PRO A 531 0.91 13.86 22.51
C PRO A 531 0.19 12.90 21.57
N VAL A 532 -0.33 11.82 22.13
CA VAL A 532 -1.39 11.00 21.50
C VAL A 532 -2.64 11.19 22.33
N THR A 533 -3.68 11.78 21.77
CA THR A 533 -4.97 11.97 22.45
C THR A 533 -5.97 10.94 21.99
N VAL A 534 -6.51 10.18 22.93
CA VAL A 534 -7.52 9.16 22.69
C VAL A 534 -8.87 9.66 23.20
N HIS A 535 -9.90 9.49 22.40
CA HIS A 535 -11.28 9.84 22.73
C HIS A 535 -12.13 8.60 22.91
N PHE A 536 -12.90 8.57 23.99
CA PHE A 536 -13.82 7.49 24.32
C PHE A 536 -15.25 8.02 24.39
N ARG A 537 -16.19 7.25 23.84
CA ARG A 537 -17.63 7.46 23.97
C ARG A 537 -18.23 6.38 24.87
N ARG A 538 -19.14 6.78 25.74
CA ARG A 538 -19.90 5.84 26.56
C ARG A 538 -21.04 5.23 25.75
N THR A 539 -21.13 3.92 25.77
CA THR A 539 -22.19 3.13 25.14
C THR A 539 -22.88 2.25 26.20
N GLU A 540 -23.95 1.57 25.86
CA GLU A 540 -24.59 0.58 26.72
C GLU A 540 -23.65 -0.57 27.12
N ALA A 541 -22.72 -0.95 26.20
CA ALA A 541 -21.74 -2.01 26.43
C ALA A 541 -20.48 -1.56 27.20
N GLY A 542 -20.34 -0.26 27.52
CA GLY A 542 -19.17 0.30 28.18
C GLY A 542 -18.55 1.46 27.38
N TRP A 543 -17.23 1.61 27.43
CA TRP A 543 -16.51 2.66 26.70
C TRP A 543 -16.01 2.15 25.35
N GLN A 544 -16.23 2.93 24.31
CA GLN A 544 -15.74 2.67 22.96
C GLN A 544 -14.69 3.72 22.59
N THR A 545 -13.55 3.30 22.08
CA THR A 545 -12.57 4.21 21.47
C THR A 545 -13.14 4.72 20.14
N VAL A 546 -13.34 6.05 20.04
CA VAL A 546 -13.96 6.70 18.86
C VAL A 546 -13.01 7.62 18.12
N GLY A 547 -11.84 7.96 18.68
CA GLY A 547 -10.87 8.81 17.99
C GLY A 547 -9.47 8.72 18.58
N ILE A 548 -8.46 8.92 17.72
CA ILE A 548 -7.05 9.03 18.09
C ILE A 548 -6.43 10.18 17.31
N ASP A 549 -5.87 11.16 18.03
CA ASP A 549 -5.09 12.26 17.46
C ASP A 549 -3.60 12.03 17.74
N ARG A 550 -2.76 12.19 16.68
CA ARG A 550 -1.30 12.08 16.76
C ARG A 550 -0.63 13.33 16.22
#